data_49cc2b89dc260c7a5a34ea0eef85aae2
#
_entry.id   49cc2b89dc260c7a5a34ea0eef85aae2
#
_cell.length_a   1.000
_cell.length_b   1.000
_cell.length_c   1.000
_cell.angle_alpha   90.00
_cell.angle_beta   90.00
_cell.angle_gamma   90.00
#
_symmetry.space_group_name_H-M   'P 1'
#
loop_
_entity.id
_entity.type
_entity.pdbx_description
1 polymer ?
#
loop_
_entity_poly.entity_id
_entity_poly.type
_entity_poly.pdbx_seq_one_letter_code
_entity_poly.pdbx_strand_id
1 'polypeptide(L)'
;ELAAKQPVSVMSSSLEKVQPTTVAINLERDRLYQELADEFSTFDRLGYLVRRVSHLVKPSVIHIEAHKVEQRGSVRESFDEAGSGVIVELSKGDRWVLTNRHVISGAEPEGILLRSHTGVEFHPTKILSDASSDIALMKIDQSDLPAARIGDSSAIEIGDFVIAIGSPFGLSHSVTFGILS
;
A
#
# COMPACT_ATOMS: atom_id res chain seq x y z
N GLU A 1 -56.53 -45.76 55.00
CA GLU A 1 -55.18 -45.32 55.45
C GLU A 1 -54.33 -45.09 54.22
N LEU A 2 -54.18 -43.83 53.82
CA LEU A 2 -53.37 -43.45 52.67
C LEU A 2 -52.01 -43.03 53.20
N ALA A 3 -50.99 -43.78 52.83
CA ALA A 3 -49.57 -43.40 53.07
C ALA A 3 -49.14 -42.36 52.04
N ALA A 4 -48.80 -41.17 52.51
CA ALA A 4 -48.26 -40.10 51.69
C ALA A 4 -46.83 -40.39 51.21
N LYS A 5 -46.60 -40.43 49.89
CA LYS A 5 -45.27 -40.48 49.30
C LYS A 5 -44.62 -39.11 49.40
N GLN A 6 -43.46 -39.03 50.02
CA GLN A 6 -42.61 -37.83 50.00
C GLN A 6 -41.94 -37.63 48.62
N PRO A 7 -41.77 -36.38 48.15
CA PRO A 7 -41.13 -36.11 46.91
C PRO A 7 -39.59 -36.27 47.02
N VAL A 8 -39.03 -36.97 46.05
CA VAL A 8 -37.58 -37.13 45.90
C VAL A 8 -36.97 -35.78 45.49
N SER A 9 -36.13 -35.21 46.33
CA SER A 9 -35.36 -34.02 46.05
C SER A 9 -34.32 -34.34 44.97
N VAL A 10 -34.48 -33.78 43.78
CA VAL A 10 -33.49 -33.78 42.69
C VAL A 10 -32.39 -32.79 43.08
N MET A 11 -31.25 -33.31 43.50
CA MET A 11 -30.00 -32.51 43.65
C MET A 11 -29.63 -31.97 42.26
N SER A 12 -29.88 -30.68 42.06
CA SER A 12 -29.32 -29.91 40.98
C SER A 12 -27.80 -29.80 41.16
N SER A 13 -27.04 -30.61 40.41
CA SER A 13 -25.57 -30.46 40.33
C SER A 13 -25.29 -29.20 39.51
N SER A 14 -25.03 -28.09 40.20
CA SER A 14 -24.45 -26.90 39.62
C SER A 14 -23.07 -27.27 39.05
N LEU A 15 -22.98 -27.44 37.77
CA LEU A 15 -21.68 -27.46 37.08
C LEU A 15 -21.07 -26.06 37.22
N GLU A 16 -20.23 -25.90 38.26
CA GLU A 16 -19.37 -24.75 38.41
C GLU A 16 -18.49 -24.68 37.14
N LYS A 17 -18.71 -23.67 36.29
CA LYS A 17 -17.81 -23.36 35.20
C LYS A 17 -16.49 -22.90 35.81
N VAL A 18 -15.54 -23.82 35.92
CA VAL A 18 -14.18 -23.52 36.34
C VAL A 18 -13.59 -22.50 35.31
N GLN A 19 -13.36 -21.29 35.76
CA GLN A 19 -12.68 -20.28 34.98
C GLN A 19 -11.23 -20.71 34.75
N PRO A 20 -10.72 -20.72 33.52
CA PRO A 20 -9.34 -21.11 33.27
C PRO A 20 -8.40 -20.16 34.00
N THR A 21 -7.37 -20.70 34.64
CA THR A 21 -6.32 -19.89 35.28
C THR A 21 -5.52 -19.11 34.24
N THR A 22 -4.97 -17.94 34.62
CA THR A 22 -4.12 -17.12 33.73
C THR A 22 -2.99 -17.93 33.09
N VAL A 23 -2.43 -18.92 33.82
CA VAL A 23 -1.38 -19.83 33.29
C VAL A 23 -1.93 -20.72 32.18
N ALA A 24 -3.13 -21.28 32.35
CA ALA A 24 -3.78 -22.12 31.31
C ALA A 24 -4.11 -21.32 30.04
N ILE A 25 -4.59 -20.07 30.21
CA ILE A 25 -4.86 -19.15 29.08
C ILE A 25 -3.56 -18.85 28.32
N ASN A 26 -2.45 -18.59 29.01
CA ASN A 26 -1.18 -18.30 28.37
C ASN A 26 -0.62 -19.50 27.60
N LEU A 27 -0.68 -20.71 28.18
CA LEU A 27 -0.25 -21.95 27.53
C LEU A 27 -1.08 -22.24 26.27
N GLU A 28 -2.40 -22.02 26.30
CA GLU A 28 -3.27 -22.19 25.14
C GLU A 28 -2.97 -21.17 24.04
N ARG A 29 -2.67 -19.92 24.43
CA ARG A 29 -2.24 -18.87 23.47
C ARG A 29 -0.89 -19.23 22.83
N ASP A 30 0.09 -19.66 23.61
CA ASP A 30 1.40 -20.03 23.09
C ASP A 30 1.31 -21.22 22.13
N ARG A 31 0.46 -22.20 22.45
CA ARG A 31 0.17 -23.32 21.54
C ARG A 31 -0.48 -22.82 20.24
N LEU A 32 -1.48 -21.95 20.31
CA LEU A 32 -2.14 -21.38 19.14
C LEU A 32 -1.16 -20.57 18.28
N TYR A 33 -0.22 -19.82 18.89
CA TYR A 33 0.82 -19.13 18.14
C TYR A 33 1.73 -20.09 17.38
N GLN A 34 2.08 -21.23 17.96
CA GLN A 34 2.90 -22.24 17.28
C GLN A 34 2.13 -22.91 16.13
N GLU A 35 0.89 -23.31 16.36
CA GLU A 35 0.03 -23.89 15.32
C GLU A 35 -0.14 -22.93 14.15
N LEU A 36 -0.43 -21.64 14.40
CA LEU A 36 -0.53 -20.62 13.37
C LEU A 36 0.81 -20.40 12.64
N ALA A 37 1.94 -20.38 13.34
CA ALA A 37 3.25 -20.24 12.72
C ALA A 37 3.55 -21.38 11.75
N ASP A 38 3.21 -22.61 12.11
CA ASP A 38 3.39 -23.80 11.27
C ASP A 38 2.46 -23.76 10.03
N GLU A 39 1.18 -23.40 10.20
CA GLU A 39 0.22 -23.26 9.10
C GLU A 39 0.63 -22.14 8.13
N PHE A 40 1.11 -21.00 8.65
CA PHE A 40 1.54 -19.85 7.82
C PHE A 40 2.89 -20.07 7.15
N SER A 41 3.67 -21.09 7.51
CA SER A 41 4.98 -21.37 6.90
C SER A 41 4.89 -21.52 5.36
N THR A 42 3.78 -22.07 4.87
CA THR A 42 3.51 -22.21 3.43
C THR A 42 3.31 -20.83 2.73
N PHE A 43 2.77 -19.84 3.44
CA PHE A 43 2.59 -18.47 2.95
C PHE A 43 3.86 -17.62 3.03
N ASP A 44 4.86 -18.04 3.78
CA ASP A 44 6.14 -17.33 3.91
C ASP A 44 6.83 -17.12 2.57
N ARG A 45 6.68 -18.08 1.65
CA ARG A 45 7.24 -17.99 0.30
C ARG A 45 6.58 -16.86 -0.51
N LEU A 46 5.25 -16.70 -0.41
CA LEU A 46 4.53 -15.62 -1.06
C LEU A 46 4.92 -14.26 -0.44
N GLY A 47 4.92 -14.18 0.89
CA GLY A 47 5.37 -12.98 1.61
C GLY A 47 6.81 -12.59 1.26
N TYR A 48 7.70 -13.57 1.11
CA TYR A 48 9.07 -13.35 0.65
C TYR A 48 9.11 -12.79 -0.79
N LEU A 49 8.31 -13.32 -1.72
CA LEU A 49 8.22 -12.80 -3.09
C LEU A 49 7.71 -11.36 -3.11
N VAL A 50 6.63 -11.05 -2.38
CA VAL A 50 6.08 -9.69 -2.26
C VAL A 50 7.14 -8.72 -1.74
N ARG A 51 7.88 -9.08 -0.67
CA ARG A 51 8.98 -8.26 -0.16
C ARG A 51 10.07 -8.02 -1.20
N ARG A 52 10.49 -9.05 -1.94
CA ARG A 52 11.54 -8.92 -2.98
C ARG A 52 11.10 -8.01 -4.12
N VAL A 53 9.86 -8.16 -4.60
CA VAL A 53 9.30 -7.30 -5.65
C VAL A 53 9.23 -5.86 -5.15
N SER A 54 8.76 -5.65 -3.93
CA SER A 54 8.70 -4.32 -3.32
C SER A 54 10.08 -3.67 -3.22
N HIS A 55 11.10 -4.40 -2.76
CA HIS A 55 12.47 -3.88 -2.71
C HIS A 55 13.05 -3.56 -4.11
N LEU A 56 12.69 -4.35 -5.12
CA LEU A 56 13.14 -4.14 -6.50
C LEU A 56 12.52 -2.89 -7.12
N VAL A 57 11.22 -2.67 -6.90
CA VAL A 57 10.45 -1.61 -7.57
C VAL A 57 10.48 -0.28 -6.80
N LYS A 58 10.55 -0.34 -5.47
CA LYS A 58 10.55 0.85 -4.60
C LYS A 58 11.52 1.96 -5.03
N PRO A 59 12.77 1.69 -5.47
CA PRO A 59 13.68 2.74 -5.92
C PRO A 59 13.22 3.52 -7.16
N SER A 60 12.29 2.97 -7.94
CA SER A 60 11.72 3.63 -9.11
C SER A 60 10.44 4.42 -8.78
N VAL A 61 9.94 4.36 -7.54
CA VAL A 61 8.72 5.07 -7.12
C VAL A 61 9.11 6.41 -6.51
N ILE A 62 8.47 7.47 -6.98
CA ILE A 62 8.69 8.86 -6.58
C ILE A 62 7.45 9.37 -5.84
N HIS A 63 7.67 10.03 -4.72
CA HIS A 63 6.67 10.86 -4.08
C HIS A 63 6.62 12.22 -4.79
N ILE A 64 5.41 12.72 -5.00
CA ILE A 64 5.14 13.98 -5.68
C ILE A 64 4.36 14.87 -4.73
N GLU A 65 4.85 16.08 -4.51
CA GLU A 65 4.11 17.17 -3.86
C GLU A 65 3.97 18.29 -4.90
N ALA A 66 2.75 18.69 -5.20
CA ALA A 66 2.47 19.73 -6.18
C ALA A 66 1.75 20.91 -5.51
N HIS A 67 2.41 22.08 -5.50
CA HIS A 67 1.81 23.34 -5.05
C HIS A 67 0.97 23.91 -6.19
N LYS A 68 -0.34 23.86 -6.05
CA LYS A 68 -1.31 24.29 -7.05
C LYS A 68 -1.90 25.63 -6.71
N VAL A 69 -2.18 26.41 -7.75
CA VAL A 69 -2.87 27.68 -7.64
C VAL A 69 -4.10 27.65 -8.53
N GLU A 70 -5.27 27.67 -7.93
CA GLU A 70 -6.55 27.75 -8.65
C GLU A 70 -7.15 29.16 -8.52
N GLN A 71 -7.69 29.65 -9.63
CA GLN A 71 -8.44 30.88 -9.64
C GLN A 71 -9.94 30.55 -9.66
N ARG A 72 -10.63 30.78 -8.53
CA ARG A 72 -12.08 30.70 -8.43
C ARG A 72 -12.69 32.10 -8.40
N GLY A 73 -13.10 32.58 -9.59
CA GLY A 73 -13.59 33.95 -9.73
C GLY A 73 -12.50 34.99 -9.46
N SER A 74 -12.68 35.84 -8.45
CA SER A 74 -11.69 36.85 -8.01
C SER A 74 -10.77 36.38 -6.88
N VAL A 75 -10.96 35.16 -6.38
CA VAL A 75 -10.15 34.60 -5.29
C VAL A 75 -9.12 33.66 -5.86
N ARG A 76 -7.86 33.80 -5.41
CA ARG A 76 -6.75 32.91 -5.71
C ARG A 76 -6.53 32.01 -4.52
N GLU A 77 -6.79 30.73 -4.68
CA GLU A 77 -6.60 29.73 -3.65
C GLU A 77 -5.37 28.87 -4.01
N SER A 78 -4.50 28.61 -3.03
CA SER A 78 -3.38 27.70 -3.19
C SER A 78 -3.56 26.52 -2.25
N PHE A 79 -3.21 25.32 -2.73
CA PHE A 79 -3.23 24.08 -1.95
C PHE A 79 -2.14 23.13 -2.46
N ASP A 80 -1.73 22.23 -1.57
CA ASP A 80 -0.76 21.21 -1.91
C ASP A 80 -1.50 19.90 -2.20
N GLU A 81 -1.14 19.24 -3.29
CA GLU A 81 -1.61 17.90 -3.63
C GLU A 81 -0.45 16.92 -3.63
N ALA A 82 -0.65 15.76 -2.99
CA ALA A 82 0.34 14.70 -2.92
C ALA A 82 -0.06 13.53 -3.80
N GLY A 83 0.92 12.92 -4.44
CA GLY A 83 0.73 11.75 -5.29
C GLY A 83 1.97 10.87 -5.39
N SER A 84 1.88 9.92 -6.28
CA SER A 84 2.99 9.02 -6.59
C SER A 84 3.27 9.01 -8.09
N GLY A 85 4.52 8.81 -8.45
CA GLY A 85 4.94 8.59 -9.82
C GLY A 85 5.93 7.44 -9.93
N VAL A 86 6.19 6.99 -11.13
CA VAL A 86 7.17 5.95 -11.42
C VAL A 86 8.19 6.46 -12.44
N ILE A 87 9.46 6.21 -12.18
CA ILE A 87 10.54 6.55 -13.11
C ILE A 87 10.48 5.56 -14.27
N VAL A 88 10.42 6.10 -15.49
CA VAL A 88 10.46 5.34 -16.74
C VAL A 88 11.60 5.86 -17.62
N GLU A 89 12.14 5.01 -18.48
CA GLU A 89 13.15 5.38 -19.46
C GLU A 89 12.55 5.27 -20.85
N LEU A 90 12.37 6.40 -21.55
CA LEU A 90 11.79 6.43 -22.88
C LEU A 90 12.83 6.17 -23.98
N SER A 91 14.06 6.60 -23.74
CA SER A 91 15.24 6.27 -24.55
C SER A 91 16.45 6.20 -23.64
N LYS A 92 17.56 5.62 -24.08
CA LYS A 92 18.73 5.41 -23.25
C LYS A 92 19.21 6.68 -22.54
N GLY A 93 19.11 6.69 -21.22
CA GLY A 93 19.46 7.83 -20.36
C GLY A 93 18.40 8.93 -20.25
N ASP A 94 17.28 8.83 -20.99
CA ASP A 94 16.21 9.83 -20.96
C ASP A 94 15.13 9.41 -19.94
N ARG A 95 15.23 9.95 -18.72
CA ARG A 95 14.40 9.56 -17.58
C ARG A 95 13.26 10.54 -17.35
N TRP A 96 12.10 9.94 -17.11
CA TRP A 96 10.87 10.64 -16.86
C TRP A 96 10.14 10.04 -15.67
N VAL A 97 9.42 10.86 -14.93
CA VAL A 97 8.46 10.39 -13.93
C VAL A 97 7.08 10.38 -14.57
N LEU A 98 6.49 9.19 -14.68
CA LEU A 98 5.11 8.97 -15.11
C LEU A 98 4.19 9.08 -13.91
N THR A 99 3.12 9.90 -14.03
CA THR A 99 2.09 10.10 -12.99
C THR A 99 0.75 10.44 -13.62
N ASN A 100 -0.28 10.64 -12.80
CA ASN A 100 -1.55 11.16 -13.26
C ASN A 100 -1.48 12.68 -13.45
N ARG A 101 -2.11 13.17 -14.50
CA ARG A 101 -2.17 14.60 -14.77
C ARG A 101 -2.83 15.37 -13.64
N HIS A 102 -3.93 14.85 -13.05
CA HIS A 102 -4.62 15.56 -11.98
C HIS A 102 -3.70 15.84 -10.78
N VAL A 103 -2.69 15.00 -10.49
CA VAL A 103 -1.73 15.22 -9.40
C VAL A 103 -0.96 16.52 -9.58
N ILE A 104 -0.61 16.89 -10.84
CA ILE A 104 0.28 18.04 -11.10
C ILE A 104 -0.43 19.19 -11.86
N SER A 105 -1.67 19.02 -12.26
CA SER A 105 -2.42 20.04 -13.00
C SER A 105 -2.60 21.29 -12.16
N GLY A 106 -2.23 22.45 -12.72
CA GLY A 106 -2.27 23.75 -12.03
C GLY A 106 -1.00 24.11 -11.25
N ALA A 107 0.05 23.25 -11.29
CA ALA A 107 1.35 23.55 -10.76
C ALA A 107 2.36 23.80 -11.88
N GLU A 108 3.27 24.77 -11.66
CA GLU A 108 4.45 24.99 -12.50
C GLU A 108 5.58 24.03 -12.09
N PRO A 109 6.58 23.77 -12.96
CA PRO A 109 7.67 22.83 -12.62
C PRO A 109 8.37 23.12 -11.28
N GLU A 110 8.57 24.39 -10.95
CA GLU A 110 9.20 24.86 -9.70
C GLU A 110 8.31 24.62 -8.46
N GLY A 111 7.00 24.52 -8.68
CA GLY A 111 6.01 24.19 -7.64
C GLY A 111 5.81 22.69 -7.44
N ILE A 112 6.52 21.84 -8.21
CA ILE A 112 6.43 20.39 -8.06
C ILE A 112 7.71 19.88 -7.41
N LEU A 113 7.59 19.33 -6.21
CA LEU A 113 8.67 18.68 -5.49
C LEU A 113 8.59 17.17 -5.69
N LEU A 114 9.67 16.58 -6.18
CA LEU A 114 9.84 15.14 -6.36
C LEU A 114 10.78 14.63 -5.28
N ARG A 115 10.39 13.57 -4.57
CA ARG A 115 11.23 12.95 -3.53
C ARG A 115 11.44 11.46 -3.82
N SER A 116 12.71 11.06 -3.90
CA SER A 116 13.11 9.67 -4.11
C SER A 116 12.92 8.83 -2.84
N HIS A 117 13.04 7.51 -3.00
CA HIS A 117 13.01 6.55 -1.88
C HIS A 117 14.13 6.76 -0.84
N THR A 118 15.22 7.45 -1.21
CA THR A 118 16.32 7.81 -0.31
C THR A 118 16.14 9.19 0.34
N GLY A 119 15.04 9.89 0.03
CA GLY A 119 14.76 11.22 0.54
C GLY A 119 15.42 12.36 -0.24
N VAL A 120 16.07 12.08 -1.37
CA VAL A 120 16.62 13.13 -2.25
C VAL A 120 15.47 13.86 -2.91
N GLU A 121 15.48 15.18 -2.83
CA GLU A 121 14.48 16.09 -3.37
C GLU A 121 15.01 16.81 -4.62
N PHE A 122 14.16 16.95 -5.62
CA PHE A 122 14.46 17.61 -6.88
C PHE A 122 13.17 18.08 -7.58
N HIS A 123 13.32 18.90 -8.61
CA HIS A 123 12.21 19.40 -9.43
C HIS A 123 12.29 18.84 -10.84
N PRO A 124 11.15 18.71 -11.55
CA PRO A 124 11.16 18.34 -12.97
C PRO A 124 11.69 19.50 -13.81
N THR A 125 12.36 19.16 -14.91
CA THR A 125 12.89 20.16 -15.87
C THR A 125 11.92 20.44 -17.01
N LYS A 126 10.97 19.53 -17.26
CA LYS A 126 9.93 19.65 -18.29
C LYS A 126 8.72 18.81 -17.91
N ILE A 127 7.53 19.30 -18.27
CA ILE A 127 6.26 18.61 -18.07
C ILE A 127 5.59 18.41 -19.42
N LEU A 128 5.08 17.20 -19.67
CA LEU A 128 4.17 16.86 -20.75
C LEU A 128 2.92 16.25 -20.11
N SER A 129 1.74 16.63 -20.57
CA SER A 129 0.51 16.05 -20.02
C SER A 129 -0.57 15.93 -21.07
N ASP A 130 -1.40 14.90 -20.93
CA ASP A 130 -2.59 14.69 -21.74
C ASP A 130 -3.84 14.66 -20.85
N ALA A 131 -4.80 15.54 -21.18
CA ALA A 131 -6.02 15.65 -20.39
C ALA A 131 -7.01 14.52 -20.66
N SER A 132 -6.93 13.88 -21.83
CA SER A 132 -7.87 12.83 -22.22
C SER A 132 -7.58 11.50 -21.53
N SER A 133 -6.31 11.19 -21.30
CA SER A 133 -5.85 9.98 -20.64
C SER A 133 -5.54 10.17 -19.15
N ASP A 134 -5.56 11.39 -18.64
CA ASP A 134 -5.09 11.75 -17.29
C ASP A 134 -3.65 11.34 -17.04
N ILE A 135 -2.79 11.36 -18.06
CA ILE A 135 -1.38 11.01 -17.95
C ILE A 135 -0.51 12.26 -17.95
N ALA A 136 0.55 12.25 -17.15
CA ALA A 136 1.61 13.24 -17.20
C ALA A 136 2.99 12.58 -17.13
N LEU A 137 3.95 13.20 -17.82
CA LEU A 137 5.36 12.85 -17.83
C LEU A 137 6.17 14.07 -17.40
N MET A 138 7.05 13.88 -16.44
CA MET A 138 7.94 14.90 -15.91
C MET A 138 9.38 14.48 -16.17
N LYS A 139 10.12 15.27 -16.96
CA LYS A 139 11.54 15.00 -17.23
C LYS A 139 12.37 15.27 -15.99
N ILE A 140 13.32 14.38 -15.71
CA ILE A 140 14.26 14.49 -14.59
C ILE A 140 15.69 14.32 -15.06
N ASP A 141 16.63 14.98 -14.36
CA ASP A 141 18.07 14.92 -14.66
C ASP A 141 18.82 13.89 -13.77
N GLN A 142 18.12 13.21 -12.86
CA GLN A 142 18.66 12.18 -11.97
C GLN A 142 18.88 10.87 -12.70
N SER A 143 20.06 10.73 -13.31
CA SER A 143 20.44 9.55 -14.10
C SER A 143 20.80 8.32 -13.26
N ASP A 144 21.05 8.49 -11.97
CA ASP A 144 21.38 7.44 -11.00
C ASP A 144 20.16 6.71 -10.44
N LEU A 145 18.97 7.31 -10.54
CA LEU A 145 17.73 6.67 -10.08
C LEU A 145 17.31 5.57 -11.09
N PRO A 146 16.98 4.36 -10.61
CA PRO A 146 16.59 3.27 -11.50
C PRO A 146 15.21 3.50 -12.11
N ALA A 147 15.07 3.22 -13.40
CA ALA A 147 13.78 3.19 -14.08
C ALA A 147 13.08 1.83 -13.88
N ALA A 148 11.78 1.86 -13.71
CA ALA A 148 10.96 0.65 -13.72
C ALA A 148 10.87 0.07 -15.14
N ARG A 149 10.77 -1.25 -15.23
CA ARG A 149 10.46 -1.91 -16.49
C ARG A 149 8.97 -1.83 -16.77
N ILE A 150 8.62 -1.38 -17.96
CA ILE A 150 7.23 -1.37 -18.43
C ILE A 150 6.90 -2.79 -18.92
N GLY A 151 5.84 -3.37 -18.38
CA GLY A 151 5.32 -4.66 -18.79
C GLY A 151 4.29 -4.54 -19.92
N ASP A 152 3.86 -5.69 -20.41
CA ASP A 152 2.76 -5.79 -21.38
C ASP A 152 1.45 -6.10 -20.64
N SER A 153 0.55 -5.12 -20.59
CA SER A 153 -0.74 -5.28 -19.92
C SER A 153 -1.71 -6.22 -20.66
N SER A 154 -1.44 -6.55 -21.93
CA SER A 154 -2.24 -7.54 -22.66
C SER A 154 -1.94 -8.99 -22.28
N ALA A 155 -0.84 -9.22 -21.57
CA ALA A 155 -0.40 -10.53 -21.12
C ALA A 155 -0.91 -10.92 -19.72
N ILE A 156 -1.64 -10.03 -19.04
CA ILE A 156 -2.18 -10.31 -17.71
C ILE A 156 -3.63 -10.79 -17.79
N GLU A 157 -3.99 -11.73 -16.90
CA GLU A 157 -5.30 -12.35 -16.86
C GLU A 157 -6.00 -12.13 -15.51
N ILE A 158 -7.33 -12.22 -15.49
CA ILE A 158 -8.12 -12.19 -14.25
C ILE A 158 -7.66 -13.34 -13.34
N GLY A 159 -7.37 -13.02 -12.09
CA GLY A 159 -6.82 -13.93 -11.10
C GLY A 159 -5.32 -13.82 -10.89
N ASP A 160 -4.60 -13.09 -11.76
CA ASP A 160 -3.18 -12.85 -11.58
C ASP A 160 -2.90 -12.02 -10.32
N PHE A 161 -1.79 -12.32 -9.65
CA PHE A 161 -1.34 -11.53 -8.51
C PHE A 161 -0.79 -10.19 -8.95
N VAL A 162 -1.26 -9.14 -8.30
CA VAL A 162 -0.82 -7.76 -8.54
C VAL A 162 -0.35 -7.11 -7.26
N ILE A 163 0.62 -6.20 -7.40
CA ILE A 163 1.15 -5.41 -6.30
C ILE A 163 1.08 -3.94 -6.71
N ALA A 164 0.35 -3.13 -5.93
CA ALA A 164 0.39 -1.68 -6.07
C ALA A 164 1.41 -1.10 -5.10
N ILE A 165 2.29 -0.23 -5.61
CA ILE A 165 3.33 0.43 -4.82
C ILE A 165 3.21 1.93 -5.07
N GLY A 166 3.06 2.70 -4.00
CA GLY A 166 2.97 4.15 -4.05
C GLY A 166 3.69 4.79 -2.87
N SER A 167 3.79 6.11 -2.88
CA SER A 167 4.34 6.92 -1.80
C SER A 167 3.42 8.11 -1.48
N PRO A 168 2.17 7.86 -1.07
CA PRO A 168 1.15 8.91 -0.98
C PRO A 168 1.45 9.98 0.08
N PHE A 169 2.26 9.67 1.10
CA PHE A 169 2.55 10.59 2.21
C PHE A 169 4.04 10.95 2.36
N GLY A 170 4.88 10.63 1.37
CA GLY A 170 6.29 11.03 1.31
C GLY A 170 7.25 10.35 2.29
N LEU A 171 6.76 9.74 3.35
CA LEU A 171 7.58 9.17 4.43
C LEU A 171 7.72 7.65 4.36
N SER A 172 6.80 6.94 3.68
CA SER A 172 6.84 5.49 3.55
C SER A 172 6.10 5.05 2.30
N HIS A 173 6.68 4.08 1.58
CA HIS A 173 6.02 3.46 0.45
C HIS A 173 4.91 2.55 0.97
N SER A 174 3.70 2.76 0.46
CA SER A 174 2.59 1.84 0.67
C SER A 174 2.68 0.70 -0.34
N VAL A 175 2.54 -0.53 0.14
CA VAL A 175 2.51 -1.74 -0.69
C VAL A 175 1.18 -2.43 -0.45
N THR A 176 0.42 -2.61 -1.50
CA THR A 176 -0.86 -3.34 -1.48
C THR A 176 -0.76 -4.54 -2.41
N PHE A 177 -1.11 -5.70 -1.92
CA PHE A 177 -1.15 -6.96 -2.67
C PHE A 177 -2.59 -7.38 -2.92
N GLY A 178 -2.85 -7.89 -4.12
CA GLY A 178 -4.19 -8.36 -4.51
C GLY A 178 -4.17 -9.23 -5.75
N ILE A 179 -5.35 -9.43 -6.30
CA ILE A 179 -5.56 -10.13 -7.57
C ILE A 179 -6.26 -9.21 -8.56
N LEU A 180 -6.00 -9.41 -9.84
CA LEU A 180 -6.74 -8.77 -10.91
C LEU A 180 -8.15 -9.36 -10.98
N SER A 181 -9.16 -8.51 -10.99
CA SER A 181 -10.57 -8.90 -11.06
C SER A 181 -11.26 -8.33 -12.29
#